data_e059ac45465d607862850f7fdf4a3527
#
_entry.id   e059ac45465d607862850f7fdf4a3527
#
_cell.length_a   1.000
_cell.length_b   1.000
_cell.length_c   1.000
_cell.angle_alpha   90.00
_cell.angle_beta   90.00
_cell.angle_gamma   90.00
#
_symmetry.space_group_name_H-M   'P 1'
#
loop_
_entity.id
_entity.type
_entity.pdbx_description
1 polymer ?
#
loop_
_entity_poly.entity_id
_entity_poly.type
_entity_poly.pdbx_seq_one_letter_code
_entity_poly.pdbx_strand_id
1 'polypeptide(L)'
;MKLFSIALFAGFALSSGTVFAQAPAAAPAASATTAESPEIHELQKVEDNWDNALNQRDQYGLELVLSPLFVNVSATGDVTTRNQQIVALINQADKAATTDVRVVTVRMLGDVAVANGTYSLTHKVNGAVVEEKGVFTHVFQRVHGNWVCLNAQRTMLREEAPSKARKAKSDSKAELPFHIPLFSKSDKSSDSNP
;
A
#
# COMPACT_ATOMS: atom_id res chain seq x y z
N MET A 1 -45.95 33.46 31.79
CA MET A 1 -45.83 34.52 32.85
C MET A 1 -44.83 34.04 33.87
N LYS A 2 -43.67 34.65 33.91
CA LYS A 2 -42.93 35.22 35.04
C LYS A 2 -41.49 35.48 34.54
N LEU A 3 -41.26 36.77 34.35
CA LEU A 3 -39.97 37.45 34.23
C LEU A 3 -39.31 37.52 35.60
N PHE A 4 -37.99 37.61 35.64
CA PHE A 4 -37.15 38.41 36.57
C PHE A 4 -35.70 38.06 36.20
N SER A 5 -34.94 38.96 35.76
CA SER A 5 -34.32 40.23 36.15
C SER A 5 -32.83 40.06 36.41
N ILE A 6 -32.09 40.64 35.56
CA ILE A 6 -30.83 41.40 35.60
C ILE A 6 -30.06 41.46 36.93
N ALA A 7 -28.76 41.21 36.89
CA ALA A 7 -27.74 41.97 37.66
C ALA A 7 -26.39 41.95 36.92
N LEU A 8 -25.99 43.15 36.57
CA LEU A 8 -24.72 43.64 36.01
C LEU A 8 -23.71 43.78 37.15
N PHE A 9 -22.48 43.23 37.02
CA PHE A 9 -21.33 43.71 37.77
C PHE A 9 -20.08 43.73 36.88
N ALA A 10 -19.63 44.95 36.63
CA ALA A 10 -18.34 45.25 36.04
C ALA A 10 -17.26 45.17 37.13
N GLY A 11 -16.16 44.50 36.83
CA GLY A 11 -14.97 44.48 37.68
C GLY A 11 -13.73 44.34 36.81
N PHE A 12 -13.11 45.45 36.50
CA PHE A 12 -11.87 45.58 35.74
C PHE A 12 -10.70 45.42 36.74
N ALA A 13 -9.90 44.35 36.59
CA ALA A 13 -8.62 44.26 37.29
C ALA A 13 -7.54 43.84 36.26
N LEU A 14 -6.69 44.83 35.94
CA LEU A 14 -5.42 44.61 35.24
C LEU A 14 -4.46 43.89 36.21
N SER A 15 -4.05 42.69 35.86
CA SER A 15 -2.86 42.05 36.43
C SER A 15 -1.88 41.66 35.32
N SER A 16 -0.76 42.38 35.30
CA SER A 16 0.40 42.12 34.46
C SER A 16 1.04 40.81 34.90
N GLY A 17 0.78 39.69 34.18
CA GLY A 17 1.41 38.42 34.41
C GLY A 17 2.54 38.20 33.41
N THR A 18 3.75 38.07 33.91
CA THR A 18 4.97 37.67 33.19
C THR A 18 4.78 36.32 32.49
N VAL A 19 4.91 36.34 31.16
CA VAL A 19 4.90 35.11 30.34
C VAL A 19 6.23 34.38 30.53
N PHE A 20 6.23 33.33 31.32
CA PHE A 20 7.29 32.34 31.28
C PHE A 20 7.05 31.44 30.06
N ALA A 21 7.93 31.57 29.07
CA ALA A 21 7.99 30.64 27.95
C ALA A 21 8.39 29.25 28.48
N GLN A 22 7.42 28.37 28.63
CA GLN A 22 7.61 26.98 28.98
C GLN A 22 7.97 26.24 27.68
N ALA A 23 9.21 25.77 27.59
CA ALA A 23 9.66 24.88 26.50
C ALA A 23 8.76 23.64 26.46
N PRO A 24 8.32 23.18 25.28
CA PRO A 24 7.53 21.96 25.21
C PRO A 24 8.40 20.79 25.68
N ALA A 25 7.99 20.18 26.80
CA ALA A 25 8.55 18.91 27.23
C ALA A 25 8.34 17.88 26.12
N ALA A 26 9.43 17.33 25.61
CA ALA A 26 9.40 16.20 24.70
C ALA A 26 8.58 15.08 25.36
N ALA A 27 7.43 14.77 24.79
CA ALA A 27 6.65 13.61 25.18
C ALA A 27 7.53 12.35 24.99
N PRO A 28 7.58 11.43 25.97
CA PRO A 28 8.28 10.17 25.78
C PRO A 28 7.65 9.48 24.58
N ALA A 29 8.50 9.13 23.60
CA ALA A 29 8.11 8.25 22.50
C ALA A 29 7.59 6.96 23.12
N ALA A 30 6.27 6.81 23.17
CA ALA A 30 5.66 5.53 23.50
C ALA A 30 6.18 4.52 22.49
N SER A 31 6.97 3.56 22.97
CA SER A 31 7.30 2.36 22.22
C SER A 31 5.97 1.65 21.95
N ALA A 32 5.35 1.97 20.80
CA ALA A 32 4.18 1.25 20.33
C ALA A 32 4.64 -0.19 20.07
N THR A 33 4.41 -1.07 21.05
CA THR A 33 4.23 -2.49 20.74
C THR A 33 3.04 -2.49 19.79
N THR A 34 3.30 -2.68 18.51
CA THR A 34 2.27 -2.71 17.47
C THR A 34 1.45 -3.97 17.72
N ALA A 35 0.46 -3.87 18.60
CA ALA A 35 -0.60 -4.85 18.65
C ALA A 35 -1.26 -4.79 17.27
N GLU A 36 -1.22 -5.89 16.56
CA GLU A 36 -1.87 -6.05 15.26
C GLU A 36 -3.33 -5.63 15.40
N SER A 37 -3.79 -4.69 14.54
CA SER A 37 -5.16 -4.17 14.71
C SER A 37 -6.18 -5.30 14.47
N PRO A 38 -7.37 -5.24 15.09
CA PRO A 38 -8.42 -6.23 14.88
C PRO A 38 -8.76 -6.42 13.40
N GLU A 39 -8.72 -5.35 12.61
CA GLU A 39 -8.98 -5.36 11.16
C GLU A 39 -7.91 -6.12 10.40
N ILE A 40 -6.64 -5.97 10.78
CA ILE A 40 -5.53 -6.74 10.21
C ILE A 40 -5.75 -8.21 10.50
N HIS A 41 -6.06 -8.56 11.74
CA HIS A 41 -6.30 -9.95 12.13
C HIS A 41 -7.53 -10.56 11.40
N GLU A 42 -8.60 -9.77 11.23
CA GLU A 42 -9.80 -10.20 10.49
C GLU A 42 -9.47 -10.51 9.03
N LEU A 43 -8.76 -9.63 8.34
CA LEU A 43 -8.43 -9.85 6.92
C LEU A 43 -7.27 -10.85 6.74
N GLN A 44 -6.32 -10.94 7.68
CA GLN A 44 -5.30 -12.00 7.64
C GLN A 44 -5.95 -13.38 7.64
N LYS A 45 -6.99 -13.59 8.44
CA LYS A 45 -7.73 -14.87 8.45
C LYS A 45 -8.38 -15.18 7.09
N VAL A 46 -8.83 -14.15 6.36
CA VAL A 46 -9.38 -14.35 5.00
C VAL A 46 -8.28 -14.73 4.03
N GLU A 47 -7.12 -14.07 4.12
CA GLU A 47 -5.92 -14.42 3.31
C GLU A 47 -5.43 -15.83 3.63
N ASP A 48 -5.37 -16.22 4.91
CA ASP A 48 -4.99 -17.56 5.32
C ASP A 48 -5.93 -18.64 4.72
N ASN A 49 -7.23 -18.36 4.68
CA ASN A 49 -8.20 -19.25 4.04
C ASN A 49 -7.96 -19.34 2.52
N TRP A 50 -7.62 -18.22 1.89
CA TRP A 50 -7.29 -18.19 0.46
C TRP A 50 -6.01 -18.98 0.18
N ASP A 51 -4.93 -18.73 0.91
CA ASP A 51 -3.68 -19.47 0.79
C ASP A 51 -3.87 -20.97 1.02
N ASN A 52 -4.65 -21.33 2.03
CA ASN A 52 -5.00 -22.72 2.29
C ASN A 52 -5.75 -23.37 1.11
N ALA A 53 -6.73 -22.66 0.53
CA ALA A 53 -7.47 -23.12 -0.63
C ALA A 53 -6.55 -23.33 -1.84
N LEU A 54 -5.61 -22.41 -2.09
CA LEU A 54 -4.61 -22.55 -3.16
C LEU A 54 -3.65 -23.70 -2.89
N ASN A 55 -3.08 -23.78 -1.70
CA ASN A 55 -2.07 -24.78 -1.34
C ASN A 55 -2.65 -26.20 -1.29
N GLN A 56 -3.91 -26.35 -0.88
CA GLN A 56 -4.62 -27.64 -0.83
C GLN A 56 -5.39 -27.96 -2.12
N ARG A 57 -5.45 -27.01 -3.08
CA ARG A 57 -6.24 -27.10 -4.31
C ARG A 57 -7.73 -27.30 -4.04
N ASP A 58 -8.20 -26.65 -3.01
CA ASP A 58 -9.60 -26.64 -2.63
C ASP A 58 -10.36 -25.61 -3.48
N GLN A 59 -11.00 -26.12 -4.54
CA GLN A 59 -11.84 -25.28 -5.40
C GLN A 59 -12.95 -24.60 -4.60
N TYR A 60 -13.62 -25.33 -3.71
CA TYR A 60 -14.73 -24.79 -2.94
C TYR A 60 -14.26 -23.70 -1.97
N GLY A 61 -13.14 -23.92 -1.27
CA GLY A 61 -12.53 -22.91 -0.43
C GLY A 61 -12.17 -21.65 -1.20
N LEU A 62 -11.62 -21.79 -2.40
CA LEU A 62 -11.31 -20.65 -3.29
C LEU A 62 -12.59 -19.92 -3.72
N GLU A 63 -13.68 -20.64 -4.00
CA GLU A 63 -14.96 -20.05 -4.36
C GLU A 63 -15.62 -19.27 -3.23
N LEU A 64 -15.37 -19.62 -1.98
CA LEU A 64 -15.87 -18.90 -0.81
C LEU A 64 -15.13 -17.55 -0.58
N VAL A 65 -13.85 -17.50 -0.94
CA VAL A 65 -13.02 -16.30 -0.73
C VAL A 65 -13.15 -15.32 -1.90
N LEU A 66 -13.26 -15.82 -3.13
CA LEU A 66 -13.31 -14.96 -4.33
C LEU A 66 -14.74 -14.56 -4.68
N SER A 67 -14.98 -13.26 -4.79
CA SER A 67 -16.24 -12.72 -5.32
C SER A 67 -16.54 -13.24 -6.74
N PRO A 68 -17.82 -13.42 -7.13
CA PRO A 68 -18.17 -13.63 -8.54
C PRO A 68 -17.64 -12.57 -9.49
N LEU A 69 -17.41 -11.34 -9.00
CA LEU A 69 -16.87 -10.21 -9.75
C LEU A 69 -15.34 -10.06 -9.61
N PHE A 70 -14.67 -11.05 -9.04
CA PHE A 70 -13.23 -11.00 -8.78
C PHE A 70 -12.40 -10.80 -10.05
N VAL A 71 -11.42 -9.92 -9.93
CA VAL A 71 -10.37 -9.66 -10.93
C VAL A 71 -9.01 -9.70 -10.25
N ASN A 72 -8.08 -10.43 -10.84
CA ASN A 72 -6.68 -10.44 -10.40
C ASN A 72 -5.78 -9.80 -11.45
N VAL A 73 -4.83 -9.00 -11.01
CA VAL A 73 -3.72 -8.47 -11.81
C VAL A 73 -2.43 -9.10 -11.29
N SER A 74 -1.79 -9.93 -12.10
CA SER A 74 -0.55 -10.62 -11.74
C SER A 74 0.64 -9.63 -11.66
N ALA A 75 1.76 -10.09 -11.12
CA ALA A 75 3.00 -9.31 -11.09
C ALA A 75 3.57 -9.00 -12.49
N THR A 76 3.15 -9.74 -13.51
CA THR A 76 3.51 -9.52 -14.92
C THR A 76 2.51 -8.64 -15.68
N GLY A 77 1.39 -8.27 -15.04
CA GLY A 77 0.33 -7.43 -15.62
C GLY A 77 -0.79 -8.23 -16.29
N ASP A 78 -0.78 -9.56 -16.19
CA ASP A 78 -1.87 -10.38 -16.72
C ASP A 78 -3.13 -10.19 -15.89
N VAL A 79 -4.27 -10.01 -16.56
CA VAL A 79 -5.57 -9.83 -15.92
C VAL A 79 -6.38 -11.11 -16.05
N THR A 80 -6.85 -11.63 -14.91
CA THR A 80 -7.63 -12.86 -14.85
C THR A 80 -8.87 -12.72 -13.98
N THR A 81 -9.92 -13.43 -14.35
CA THR A 81 -11.20 -13.48 -13.62
C THR A 81 -11.20 -14.62 -12.59
N ARG A 82 -12.23 -14.64 -11.71
CA ARG A 82 -12.47 -15.74 -10.77
C ARG A 82 -12.47 -17.10 -11.44
N ASN A 83 -13.21 -17.26 -12.52
CA ASN A 83 -13.31 -18.55 -13.21
C ASN A 83 -11.97 -19.00 -13.79
N GLN A 84 -11.19 -18.06 -14.33
CA GLN A 84 -9.83 -18.39 -14.84
C GLN A 84 -8.89 -18.79 -13.70
N GLN A 85 -9.01 -18.17 -12.50
CA GLN A 85 -8.23 -18.60 -11.32
C GLN A 85 -8.61 -20.00 -10.87
N ILE A 86 -9.89 -20.33 -10.84
CA ILE A 86 -10.37 -21.68 -10.50
C ILE A 86 -9.86 -22.71 -11.52
N VAL A 87 -10.00 -22.43 -12.81
CA VAL A 87 -9.48 -23.32 -13.87
C VAL A 87 -7.97 -23.49 -13.76
N ALA A 88 -7.24 -22.41 -13.47
CA ALA A 88 -5.79 -22.47 -13.27
C ALA A 88 -5.42 -23.36 -12.05
N LEU A 89 -6.15 -23.25 -10.95
CA LEU A 89 -5.95 -24.08 -9.76
C LEU A 89 -6.13 -25.57 -10.06
N ILE A 90 -7.19 -25.94 -10.80
CA ILE A 90 -7.48 -27.33 -11.18
C ILE A 90 -6.40 -27.87 -12.11
N ASN A 91 -5.96 -27.07 -13.07
CA ASN A 91 -4.99 -27.47 -14.12
C ASN A 91 -3.54 -27.27 -13.70
N GLN A 92 -3.24 -26.77 -12.51
CA GLN A 92 -1.89 -26.49 -12.05
C GLN A 92 -1.04 -27.77 -12.05
N ALA A 93 -0.03 -27.81 -12.90
CA ALA A 93 0.87 -28.95 -13.04
C ALA A 93 1.87 -29.08 -11.86
N ASP A 94 2.29 -27.94 -11.31
CA ASP A 94 3.23 -27.89 -10.19
C ASP A 94 2.52 -28.06 -8.84
N LYS A 95 2.57 -29.30 -8.34
CA LYS A 95 1.98 -29.63 -7.02
C LYS A 95 2.77 -29.06 -5.83
N ALA A 96 3.97 -28.59 -6.07
CA ALA A 96 4.84 -28.03 -5.03
C ALA A 96 4.74 -26.49 -4.95
N ALA A 97 3.89 -25.86 -5.77
CA ALA A 97 3.66 -24.44 -5.66
C ALA A 97 2.90 -24.13 -4.35
N THR A 98 3.44 -23.21 -3.55
CA THR A 98 2.83 -22.74 -2.29
C THR A 98 2.85 -21.22 -2.23
N THR A 99 1.82 -20.64 -1.64
CA THR A 99 1.75 -19.22 -1.35
C THR A 99 1.70 -18.99 0.16
N ASP A 100 2.22 -17.85 0.58
CA ASP A 100 2.14 -17.32 1.93
C ASP A 100 1.96 -15.81 1.83
N VAL A 101 0.93 -15.28 2.50
CA VAL A 101 0.53 -13.88 2.43
C VAL A 101 0.47 -13.29 3.82
N ARG A 102 1.05 -12.10 4.01
CA ARG A 102 0.99 -11.36 5.26
C ARG A 102 0.40 -9.98 5.05
N VAL A 103 -0.73 -9.71 5.71
CA VAL A 103 -1.36 -8.39 5.77
C VAL A 103 -0.54 -7.46 6.68
N VAL A 104 -0.22 -6.26 6.18
CA VAL A 104 0.55 -5.25 6.92
C VAL A 104 -0.31 -4.06 7.29
N THR A 105 -1.20 -3.63 6.38
CA THR A 105 -2.13 -2.52 6.63
C THR A 105 -3.50 -2.83 6.10
N VAL A 106 -4.53 -2.33 6.79
CA VAL A 106 -5.93 -2.40 6.39
C VAL A 106 -6.55 -1.00 6.49
N ARG A 107 -7.34 -0.63 5.50
CA ARG A 107 -8.23 0.53 5.53
C ARG A 107 -9.66 0.07 5.35
N MET A 108 -10.48 0.30 6.37
CA MET A 108 -11.91 -0.02 6.36
C MET A 108 -12.70 1.16 5.77
N LEU A 109 -13.57 0.89 4.81
CA LEU A 109 -14.41 1.85 4.10
C LEU A 109 -15.87 1.35 4.10
N GLY A 110 -16.45 1.21 5.27
CA GLY A 110 -17.76 0.57 5.46
C GLY A 110 -17.70 -0.93 5.15
N ASP A 111 -18.47 -1.37 4.15
CA ASP A 111 -18.48 -2.78 3.70
C ASP A 111 -17.36 -3.11 2.70
N VAL A 112 -16.43 -2.20 2.49
CA VAL A 112 -15.23 -2.41 1.66
C VAL A 112 -13.99 -2.26 2.52
N ALA A 113 -13.00 -3.09 2.29
CA ALA A 113 -11.68 -2.99 2.91
C ALA A 113 -10.58 -3.06 1.85
N VAL A 114 -9.51 -2.29 2.07
CA VAL A 114 -8.29 -2.36 1.26
C VAL A 114 -7.17 -2.86 2.16
N ALA A 115 -6.67 -4.06 1.84
CA ALA A 115 -5.52 -4.66 2.51
C ALA A 115 -4.26 -4.52 1.65
N ASN A 116 -3.15 -4.17 2.28
CA ASN A 116 -1.83 -4.21 1.65
C ASN A 116 -0.91 -5.06 2.52
N GLY A 117 -0.01 -5.76 1.85
CA GLY A 117 0.91 -6.65 2.56
C GLY A 117 2.01 -7.18 1.66
N THR A 118 2.64 -8.25 2.14
CA THR A 118 3.70 -8.97 1.44
C THR A 118 3.24 -10.37 1.09
N TYR A 119 3.78 -10.91 0.00
CA TYR A 119 3.57 -12.30 -0.37
C TYR A 119 4.89 -12.99 -0.69
N SER A 120 4.89 -14.30 -0.54
CA SER A 120 5.92 -15.20 -1.02
C SER A 120 5.23 -16.32 -1.81
N LEU A 121 5.74 -16.60 -3.00
CA LEU A 121 5.27 -17.68 -3.87
C LEU A 121 6.45 -18.58 -4.19
N THR A 122 6.39 -19.83 -3.75
CA THR A 122 7.35 -20.86 -4.10
C THR A 122 6.78 -21.73 -5.22
N HIS A 123 7.53 -21.91 -6.31
CA HIS A 123 7.10 -22.70 -7.45
C HIS A 123 8.32 -23.28 -8.19
N LYS A 124 8.09 -24.17 -9.17
CA LYS A 124 9.17 -24.73 -9.99
C LYS A 124 9.24 -24.07 -11.35
N VAL A 125 10.44 -23.66 -11.73
CA VAL A 125 10.77 -23.20 -13.09
C VAL A 125 11.86 -24.10 -13.66
N ASN A 126 11.57 -24.81 -14.73
CA ASN A 126 12.51 -25.76 -15.36
C ASN A 126 13.09 -26.79 -14.36
N GLY A 127 12.29 -27.24 -13.39
CA GLY A 127 12.68 -28.20 -12.35
C GLY A 127 13.41 -27.61 -11.14
N ALA A 128 13.85 -26.36 -11.18
CA ALA A 128 14.44 -25.68 -10.06
C ALA A 128 13.36 -24.99 -9.21
N VAL A 129 13.49 -25.03 -7.88
CA VAL A 129 12.62 -24.29 -6.96
C VAL A 129 12.99 -22.82 -7.00
N VAL A 130 12.01 -21.97 -7.27
CA VAL A 130 12.15 -20.51 -7.29
C VAL A 130 11.19 -19.92 -6.26
N GLU A 131 11.67 -18.95 -5.51
CA GLU A 131 10.86 -18.13 -4.59
C GLU A 131 10.70 -16.74 -5.18
N GLU A 132 9.44 -16.31 -5.37
CA GLU A 132 9.07 -14.97 -5.76
C GLU A 132 8.54 -14.23 -4.53
N LYS A 133 9.05 -13.03 -4.28
CA LYS A 133 8.58 -12.16 -3.19
C LYS A 133 8.08 -10.84 -3.73
N GLY A 134 7.07 -10.30 -3.07
CA GLY A 134 6.49 -9.06 -3.50
C GLY A 134 5.56 -8.42 -2.48
N VAL A 135 4.88 -7.39 -2.96
CA VAL A 135 3.82 -6.70 -2.22
C VAL A 135 2.49 -6.87 -2.96
N PHE A 136 1.40 -6.79 -2.21
CA PHE A 136 0.08 -6.87 -2.80
C PHE A 136 -0.83 -5.74 -2.33
N THR A 137 -1.89 -5.53 -3.10
CA THR A 137 -3.07 -4.75 -2.71
C THR A 137 -4.29 -5.58 -3.06
N HIS A 138 -5.07 -5.95 -2.04
CA HIS A 138 -6.33 -6.65 -2.20
C HIS A 138 -7.50 -5.78 -1.74
N VAL A 139 -8.60 -5.84 -2.48
CA VAL A 139 -9.84 -5.14 -2.14
C VAL A 139 -10.89 -6.19 -1.80
N PHE A 140 -11.44 -6.08 -0.60
CA PHE A 140 -12.47 -6.96 -0.08
C PHE A 140 -13.80 -6.24 0.03
N GLN A 141 -14.87 -6.99 -0.10
CA GLN A 141 -16.25 -6.54 0.20
C GLN A 141 -16.88 -7.47 1.21
N ARG A 142 -17.63 -6.91 2.16
CA ARG A 142 -18.42 -7.70 3.10
C ARG A 142 -19.77 -8.04 2.47
N VAL A 143 -20.04 -9.33 2.32
CA VAL A 143 -21.27 -9.86 1.75
C VAL A 143 -21.88 -10.85 2.75
N HIS A 144 -23.09 -10.57 3.22
CA HIS A 144 -23.77 -11.38 4.24
C HIS A 144 -22.88 -11.67 5.48
N GLY A 145 -22.10 -10.67 5.90
CA GLY A 145 -21.22 -10.79 7.06
C GLY A 145 -19.84 -11.40 6.78
N ASN A 146 -19.59 -11.96 5.59
CA ASN A 146 -18.31 -12.54 5.19
C ASN A 146 -17.53 -11.61 4.26
N TRP A 147 -16.21 -11.55 4.40
CA TRP A 147 -15.35 -10.87 3.45
C TRP A 147 -15.07 -11.75 2.23
N VAL A 148 -15.25 -11.17 1.05
CA VAL A 148 -14.87 -11.78 -0.24
C VAL A 148 -13.96 -10.82 -1.01
N CYS A 149 -12.94 -11.35 -1.66
CA CYS A 149 -12.03 -10.54 -2.45
C CYS A 149 -12.67 -10.15 -3.79
N LEU A 150 -12.68 -8.83 -4.09
CA LEU A 150 -13.13 -8.28 -5.37
C LEU A 150 -11.99 -8.09 -6.34
N ASN A 151 -10.84 -7.63 -5.84
CA ASN A 151 -9.69 -7.34 -6.66
C ASN A 151 -8.41 -7.72 -5.93
N ALA A 152 -7.50 -8.33 -6.66
CA ALA A 152 -6.15 -8.62 -6.19
C ALA A 152 -5.14 -8.04 -7.19
N GLN A 153 -4.09 -7.41 -6.66
CA GLN A 153 -2.95 -6.97 -7.46
C GLN A 153 -1.66 -7.31 -6.73
N ARG A 154 -0.68 -7.83 -7.47
CA ARG A 154 0.65 -8.17 -6.97
C ARG A 154 1.72 -7.39 -7.71
N THR A 155 2.79 -7.06 -7.00
CA THR A 155 3.99 -6.43 -7.55
C THR A 155 5.20 -7.17 -7.03
N MET A 156 6.01 -7.72 -7.94
CA MET A 156 7.23 -8.43 -7.59
C MET A 156 8.30 -7.44 -7.13
N LEU A 157 8.96 -7.74 -6.00
CA LEU A 157 10.16 -7.04 -5.59
C LEU A 157 11.34 -7.60 -6.38
N ARG A 158 12.01 -6.74 -7.12
CA ARG A 158 13.31 -7.08 -7.72
C ARG A 158 14.39 -6.87 -6.67
N GLU A 159 15.17 -7.91 -6.37
CA GLU A 159 16.44 -7.70 -5.68
C GLU A 159 17.33 -6.84 -6.59
N GLU A 160 17.64 -5.65 -6.15
CA GLU A 160 18.69 -4.87 -6.80
C GLU A 160 19.99 -5.66 -6.67
N ALA A 161 20.54 -6.09 -7.80
CA ALA A 161 21.89 -6.64 -7.83
C ALA A 161 22.79 -5.63 -7.11
N PRO A 162 23.69 -6.09 -6.18
CA PRO A 162 24.54 -5.19 -5.42
C PRO A 162 25.22 -4.24 -6.41
N SER A 163 24.89 -2.96 -6.32
CA SER A 163 25.50 -1.94 -7.17
C SER A 163 26.98 -2.03 -6.94
N LYS A 164 27.73 -2.49 -7.96
CA LYS A 164 29.20 -2.37 -7.95
C LYS A 164 29.47 -0.93 -7.60
N ALA A 165 30.03 -0.70 -6.41
CA ALA A 165 30.34 0.60 -5.91
C ALA A 165 31.08 1.36 -7.03
N ARG A 166 30.40 2.31 -7.64
CA ARG A 166 31.00 3.21 -8.61
C ARG A 166 32.08 3.94 -7.83
N LYS A 167 33.35 3.55 -8.06
CA LYS A 167 34.48 4.35 -7.57
C LYS A 167 34.18 5.78 -7.97
N ALA A 168 33.90 6.63 -7.00
CA ALA A 168 33.77 8.05 -7.21
C ALA A 168 35.08 8.55 -7.80
N LYS A 169 35.09 8.80 -9.10
CA LYS A 169 36.05 9.74 -9.67
C LYS A 169 35.58 11.11 -9.17
N SER A 170 36.31 11.63 -8.20
CA SER A 170 36.25 13.04 -7.90
C SER A 170 36.79 13.75 -9.16
N ASP A 171 35.93 14.49 -9.79
CA ASP A 171 36.11 15.63 -10.66
C ASP A 171 35.04 15.61 -11.73
N SER A 172 33.99 16.34 -11.46
CA SER A 172 33.32 17.16 -12.47
C SER A 172 32.08 17.81 -11.87
N LYS A 173 31.96 19.10 -12.14
CA LYS A 173 30.81 19.98 -11.90
C LYS A 173 29.51 19.22 -12.09
N ALA A 174 28.62 19.31 -11.09
CA ALA A 174 27.26 18.85 -11.19
C ALA A 174 26.51 19.66 -12.26
N GLU A 175 26.48 19.17 -13.47
CA GLU A 175 25.47 19.59 -14.45
C GLU A 175 24.21 18.78 -14.22
N LEU A 176 23.14 19.50 -13.86
CA LEU A 176 21.81 18.91 -13.70
C LEU A 176 21.31 18.38 -15.05
N PRO A 177 20.77 17.17 -15.15
CA PRO A 177 20.38 16.55 -16.42
C PRO A 177 19.08 17.11 -17.02
N PHE A 178 18.58 18.24 -16.53
CA PHE A 178 17.36 18.87 -17.05
C PHE A 178 17.69 20.21 -17.68
N HIS A 179 17.90 20.22 -19.00
CA HIS A 179 17.87 21.43 -19.80
C HIS A 179 16.39 21.75 -20.10
N ILE A 180 15.82 22.69 -19.33
CA ILE A 180 14.53 23.27 -19.66
C ILE A 180 14.84 24.44 -20.60
N PRO A 181 14.45 24.41 -21.89
CA PRO A 181 14.60 25.56 -22.76
C PRO A 181 13.45 26.54 -22.47
N LEU A 182 13.63 27.34 -21.42
CA LEU A 182 12.79 28.49 -21.18
C LEU A 182 13.47 29.71 -21.77
N PHE A 183 12.85 30.25 -22.84
CA PHE A 183 13.19 31.50 -23.51
C PHE A 183 14.45 31.53 -24.38
N SER A 184 14.29 31.11 -25.63
CA SER A 184 15.10 31.69 -26.70
C SER A 184 14.59 33.08 -27.02
N LYS A 185 15.34 34.07 -26.54
CA LYS A 185 15.16 35.48 -26.89
C LYS A 185 15.47 35.62 -28.38
N SER A 186 14.48 36.07 -29.17
CA SER A 186 14.64 36.45 -30.55
C SER A 186 15.46 37.73 -30.63
N ASP A 187 16.72 37.63 -30.98
CA ASP A 187 17.48 38.79 -31.42
C ASP A 187 17.31 38.95 -32.90
N LYS A 188 16.55 39.99 -33.22
CA LYS A 188 16.57 40.65 -34.51
C LYS A 188 17.94 41.33 -34.68
N SER A 189 18.65 40.98 -35.68
CA SER A 189 19.64 41.91 -36.25
C SER A 189 19.33 42.08 -37.73
N SER A 190 18.90 43.28 -38.00
CA SER A 190 18.85 43.93 -39.26
C SER A 190 20.26 44.27 -39.75
N ASP A 191 20.34 44.46 -41.05
CA ASP A 191 21.27 45.27 -41.86
C ASP A 191 22.33 44.43 -42.55
N SER A 192 22.53 44.68 -43.75
CA SER A 192 22.32 45.70 -44.75
C SER A 192 23.15 45.30 -45.97
N ASN A 193 22.55 45.58 -47.07
CA ASN A 193 23.08 45.78 -48.41
C ASN A 193 24.43 46.58 -48.46
N PRO A 194 25.19 46.61 -49.54
CA PRO A 194 24.75 46.84 -50.89
C PRO A 194 25.02 45.73 -51.91
#